data_fe0c9c1403f90118524bc2ff18dcdd18
#
_entry.id   fe0c9c1403f90118524bc2ff18dcdd18
#
_cell.length_a   1.000
_cell.length_b   1.000
_cell.length_c   1.000
_cell.angle_alpha   90.00
_cell.angle_beta   90.00
_cell.angle_gamma   90.00
#
_symmetry.space_group_name_H-M   'P 1'
#
loop_
_entity.id
_entity.type
_entity.pdbx_description
1 polymer ?
#
loop_
_entity_poly.entity_id
_entity_poly.type
_entity_poly.pdbx_seq_one_letter_code
_entity_poly.pdbx_strand_id
1 'polypeptide(L)' 'LAVIAPEAVSVHRERPTGSPRNVWPGTVREITSGGSRLRLLITSDEAPDLVAEITPGAAAELGIADGSAVWTSVKA' A
#
# COMPACT_ATOMS: atom_id res chain seq x y z
N LEU A 1 -2.34 -12.09 17.45
CA LEU A 1 -2.71 -10.95 16.60
C LEU A 1 -1.46 -10.36 15.95
N ALA A 2 -1.39 -10.44 14.64
CA ALA A 2 -0.24 -9.88 13.92
C ALA A 2 -0.52 -8.42 13.59
N VAL A 3 0.43 -7.56 13.94
CA VAL A 3 0.39 -6.15 13.57
C VAL A 3 1.42 -5.93 12.47
N ILE A 4 0.97 -5.43 11.33
CA ILE A 4 1.85 -5.14 10.22
C ILE A 4 2.25 -3.68 10.29
N ALA A 5 3.56 -3.44 10.41
CA ALA A 5 4.07 -2.07 10.43
C ALA A 5 3.85 -1.41 9.07
N PRO A 6 3.36 -0.17 9.03
CA PRO A 6 3.09 0.52 7.76
C PRO A 6 4.29 0.58 6.82
N GLU A 7 5.49 0.72 7.35
CA GLU A 7 6.70 0.75 6.55
C GLU A 7 7.08 -0.61 5.95
N ALA A 8 6.47 -1.68 6.42
CA ALA A 8 6.68 -3.02 5.85
C ALA A 8 5.77 -3.30 4.65
N VAL A 9 4.81 -2.43 4.39
CA VAL A 9 3.87 -2.56 3.28
C VAL A 9 4.41 -1.81 2.08
N SER A 10 4.58 -2.51 0.97
CA SER A 10 4.97 -1.90 -0.30
C SER A 10 3.76 -1.78 -1.20
N VAL A 11 3.71 -0.69 -1.96
CA VAL A 11 2.58 -0.40 -2.85
C VAL A 11 3.08 -0.39 -4.29
N HIS A 12 2.35 -1.06 -5.17
CA HIS A 12 2.70 -1.20 -6.59
C HIS A 12 1.50 -0.91 -7.46
N ARG A 13 1.72 -0.38 -8.66
CA ARG A 13 0.63 -0.19 -9.63
C ARG A 13 0.26 -1.48 -10.32
N GLU A 14 1.23 -2.35 -10.50
CA GLU A 14 1.04 -3.65 -11.14
C GLU A 14 1.45 -4.75 -10.18
N ARG A 15 0.96 -5.93 -10.42
CA ARG A 15 1.34 -7.07 -9.61
C ARG A 15 2.87 -7.27 -9.68
N PRO A 16 3.57 -7.25 -8.53
CA PRO A 16 5.02 -7.44 -8.56
C PRO A 16 5.38 -8.82 -9.08
N THR A 17 6.43 -8.86 -9.88
CA THR A 17 7.01 -10.12 -10.37
C THR A 17 7.97 -10.67 -9.34
N GLY A 18 8.31 -11.94 -9.45
CA GLY A 18 9.15 -12.61 -8.49
C GLY A 18 8.32 -13.48 -7.58
N SER A 19 8.76 -13.67 -6.36
CA SER A 19 8.08 -14.56 -5.43
C SER A 19 7.69 -13.93 -4.10
N PRO A 20 7.13 -12.72 -4.06
CA PRO A 20 6.58 -12.26 -2.80
C PRO A 20 5.37 -13.13 -2.47
N ARG A 21 5.37 -13.68 -1.28
CA ARG A 21 4.30 -14.58 -0.86
C ARG A 21 3.07 -13.83 -0.39
N ASN A 22 3.27 -12.62 0.07
CA ASN A 22 2.21 -11.80 0.66
C ASN A 22 1.91 -10.65 -0.28
N VAL A 23 1.14 -10.92 -1.33
CA VAL A 23 0.75 -9.94 -2.34
C VAL A 23 -0.75 -9.97 -2.51
N TRP A 24 -1.38 -8.81 -2.39
CA TRP A 24 -2.82 -8.69 -2.53
C TRP A 24 -3.19 -7.47 -3.36
N PRO A 25 -4.25 -7.57 -4.18
CA PRO A 25 -4.82 -6.37 -4.79
C PRO A 25 -5.58 -5.56 -3.74
N GLY A 26 -5.64 -4.27 -3.91
CA GLY A 26 -6.39 -3.43 -3.00
C GLY A 26 -6.76 -2.10 -3.64
N THR A 27 -7.52 -1.31 -2.89
CA THR A 27 -7.97 0.01 -3.32
C THR A 27 -7.58 1.03 -2.25
N VAL A 28 -7.03 2.16 -2.70
CA VAL A 28 -6.70 3.27 -1.81
C VAL A 28 -8.00 3.97 -1.41
N ARG A 29 -8.33 3.95 -0.13
CA ARG A 29 -9.56 4.56 0.38
C ARG A 29 -9.33 5.93 0.97
N GLU A 30 -8.17 6.14 1.57
CA GLU A 30 -7.89 7.39 2.25
C GLU A 30 -6.40 7.68 2.19
N ILE A 31 -6.06 8.93 1.98
CA ILE A 31 -4.68 9.40 1.97
C ILE A 31 -4.56 10.50 2.99
N THR A 32 -3.66 10.34 3.96
CA THR A 32 -3.41 11.35 4.98
C THR A 32 -1.93 11.71 4.99
N SER A 33 -1.65 12.97 5.30
CA SER A 33 -0.27 13.43 5.46
C SER A 33 0.19 13.22 6.90
N GLY A 34 1.36 12.63 7.07
CA GLY A 34 1.96 12.44 8.38
C GLY A 34 3.43 12.85 8.32
N GLY A 35 3.75 14.09 8.65
CA GLY A 35 5.12 14.58 8.55
C GLY A 35 5.58 14.61 7.10
N SER A 36 6.71 13.95 6.82
CA SER A 36 7.30 13.90 5.47
C SER A 36 6.78 12.73 4.64
N ARG A 37 5.79 11.99 5.14
CA ARG A 37 5.27 10.81 4.45
C ARG A 37 3.76 10.85 4.33
N LEU A 38 3.25 10.07 3.40
CA LEU A 38 1.82 9.88 3.23
C LEU A 38 1.42 8.53 3.78
N ARG A 39 0.27 8.46 4.42
CA ARG A 39 -0.32 7.21 4.87
C ARG A 39 -1.51 6.89 4.00
N LEU A 40 -1.53 5.67 3.50
CA LEU A 40 -2.59 5.17 2.64
C LEU A 40 -3.37 4.09 3.38
N LEU A 41 -4.67 4.28 3.47
CA LEU A 41 -5.54 3.21 3.94
C LEU A 41 -5.96 2.42 2.70
N ILE A 42 -5.61 1.15 2.68
CA ILE A 42 -5.84 0.27 1.53
C ILE A 42 -6.75 -0.87 1.95
N THR A 43 -7.86 -1.01 1.27
CA THR A 43 -8.82 -2.07 1.53
C THR A 43 -8.72 -3.14 0.45
N SER A 44 -8.99 -4.38 0.82
CA SER A 44 -8.90 -5.51 -0.08
C SER A 44 -9.97 -6.55 0.27
N ASP A 45 -10.46 -7.24 -0.76
CA ASP A 45 -11.38 -8.37 -0.53
C ASP A 45 -10.63 -9.65 -0.16
N GLU A 46 -9.31 -9.66 -0.38
CA GLU A 46 -8.47 -10.84 -0.17
C GLU A 46 -7.60 -10.74 1.07
N ALA A 47 -7.57 -9.59 1.71
CA ALA A 47 -6.72 -9.35 2.87
C ALA A 47 -7.37 -8.34 3.80
N PRO A 48 -6.93 -8.28 5.08
CA PRO A 48 -7.39 -7.22 5.97
C PRO A 48 -6.97 -5.85 5.45
N ASP A 49 -7.62 -4.81 5.95
CA ASP A 49 -7.24 -3.44 5.65
C ASP A 49 -5.79 -3.21 6.08
N LEU A 50 -5.03 -2.57 5.20
CA LEU A 50 -3.63 -2.27 5.45
C LEU A 50 -3.40 -0.77 5.44
N VAL A 51 -2.46 -0.33 6.26
CA VAL A 51 -1.97 1.04 6.22
C VAL A 51 -0.55 1.00 5.68
N ALA A 52 -0.30 1.71 4.59
CA ALA A 52 1.03 1.82 4.00
C ALA A 52 1.54 3.25 4.20
N GLU A 53 2.84 3.38 4.35
CA GLU A 53 3.50 4.67 4.50
C GLU A 53 4.49 4.84 3.36
N ILE A 54 4.27 5.86 2.54
CA ILE A 54 5.10 6.11 1.36
C ILE A 54 5.51 7.59 1.31
N THR A 55 6.53 7.88 0.50
CA THR A 55 6.93 9.27 0.28
C THR A 55 6.00 9.94 -0.72
N PRO A 56 5.84 11.28 -0.65
CA PRO A 56 5.08 12.00 -1.67
C PRO A 56 5.62 11.77 -3.09
N GLY A 57 6.94 11.65 -3.23
CA GLY A 57 7.55 11.36 -4.52
C GLY A 57 7.12 10.01 -5.09
N ALA A 58 7.08 8.99 -4.23
CA ALA A 58 6.62 7.67 -4.64
C ALA A 58 5.15 7.71 -5.05
N ALA A 59 4.31 8.42 -4.30
CA ALA A 59 2.90 8.57 -4.63
C ALA A 59 2.72 9.25 -5.99
N ALA A 60 3.51 10.27 -6.28
CA ALA A 60 3.46 10.97 -7.57
C ALA A 60 3.89 10.05 -8.71
N GLU A 61 4.97 9.30 -8.53
CA GLU A 61 5.44 8.35 -9.55
C GLU A 61 4.42 7.27 -9.84
N LEU A 62 3.76 6.78 -8.81
CA LEU A 62 2.74 5.75 -8.95
C LEU A 62 1.38 6.30 -9.41
N GLY A 63 1.20 7.60 -9.37
CA GLY A 63 -0.07 8.21 -9.73
C GLY A 63 -1.19 7.84 -8.77
N ILE A 64 -0.88 7.72 -7.49
CA ILE A 64 -1.84 7.28 -6.49
C ILE A 64 -2.80 8.40 -6.11
N ALA A 65 -4.07 8.07 -6.05
CA ALA A 65 -5.14 8.96 -5.62
C ALA A 65 -6.22 8.15 -4.90
N ASP A 66 -7.20 8.83 -4.33
CA ASP A 66 -8.36 8.15 -3.75
C ASP A 66 -9.02 7.27 -4.80
N GLY A 67 -9.29 6.03 -4.46
CA GLY A 67 -9.93 5.08 -5.35
C GLY A 67 -8.97 4.36 -6.29
N SER A 68 -7.68 4.65 -6.24
CA SER A 68 -6.69 3.98 -7.09
C SER A 68 -6.62 2.49 -6.77
N ALA A 69 -6.62 1.67 -7.81
CA ALA A 69 -6.34 0.25 -7.67
C ALA A 69 -4.83 0.05 -7.57
N VAL A 70 -4.40 -0.67 -6.58
CA VAL A 70 -2.98 -0.92 -6.33
C VAL A 70 -2.76 -2.39 -5.96
N TRP A 71 -1.52 -2.80 -5.96
CA TRP A 71 -1.10 -4.08 -5.39
C TRP A 71 -0.28 -3.78 -4.15
N THR A 72 -0.47 -4.57 -3.13
CA THR A 72 0.30 -4.45 -1.89
C THR A 72 1.11 -5.72 -1.68
N SER A 73 2.30 -5.54 -1.16
CA SER A 73 3.12 -6.66 -0.70
C SER A 73 3.64 -6.35 0.69
N VAL A 74 3.78 -7.40 1.50
CA VAL A 74 4.28 -7.27 2.86
C VAL A 74 5.59 -8.02 2.96
N LYS A 75 6.58 -7.35 3.49
CA LYS A 75 7.89 -7.93 3.67
C LYS A 75 7.83 -8.99 4.78
N ALA A 76 8.29 -10.16 4.45
CA ALA A 76 8.32 -11.27 5.41
C ALA A 76 9.44 -11.11 6.44
#